data_98cf00205203d1f938717bb908a368b3
#
_entry.id   98cf00205203d1f938717bb908a368b3
#
_cell.length_a   1.000
_cell.length_b   1.000
_cell.length_c   1.000
_cell.angle_alpha   90.00
_cell.angle_beta   90.00
_cell.angle_gamma   90.00
#
_symmetry.space_group_name_H-M   'P 1'
#
loop_
_entity.id
_entity.type
_entity.pdbx_description
1 polymer ?
#
loop_
_entity_poly.entity_id
_entity_poly.type
_entity_poly.pdbx_seq_one_letter_code
_entity_poly.pdbx_strand_id
1 'polypeptide(L)'
;LLLVSFIILQFFIVSEFKKSSQIQSENNLNLLSHSVFQTVRAAMNLGDRALIDKSLKDAGEMKGIKELKIHQSQAVIDTFGINAKLSTDDAVVAIFKNPVQKNLVLDDEKGHRLRLLQPLIAEQDCLACHAGSKQGDVLGVMDMTFSFDEIDAYIDAVGWKLVSIFTLSLAIVTILIMLILKKVVGNPLAILLERVKDLSGGNGDLTARVKIHSNDEMGEIAKYINIFIEKIQSIIMTSQGISQNVEQTGE
;
A
#
# COMPACT_ATOMS: atom_id res chain seq x y z
N LEU A 1 21.35 -2.18 5.23
CA LEU A 1 20.61 -3.20 4.47
C LEU A 1 19.15 -3.29 4.95
N LEU A 2 18.88 -3.52 6.25
CA LEU A 2 17.51 -3.65 6.80
C LEU A 2 16.62 -2.42 6.51
N LEU A 3 17.13 -1.19 6.65
CA LEU A 3 16.38 0.03 6.34
C LEU A 3 16.00 0.12 4.86
N VAL A 4 16.92 -0.22 3.98
CA VAL A 4 16.67 -0.19 2.53
C VAL A 4 15.64 -1.24 2.13
N SER A 5 15.77 -2.48 2.63
CA SER A 5 14.79 -3.53 2.35
C SER A 5 13.39 -3.19 2.87
N PHE A 6 13.31 -2.52 4.02
CA PHE A 6 12.03 -2.08 4.59
C PHE A 6 11.35 -0.98 3.75
N ILE A 7 12.13 0.00 3.26
CA ILE A 7 11.61 1.05 2.37
C ILE A 7 11.10 0.45 1.05
N ILE A 8 11.85 -0.49 0.47
CA ILE A 8 11.44 -1.18 -0.75
C ILE A 8 10.13 -1.95 -0.52
N LEU A 9 10.04 -2.69 0.59
CA LEU A 9 8.84 -3.45 0.94
C LEU A 9 7.62 -2.53 1.12
N GLN A 10 7.80 -1.41 1.82
CA GLN A 10 6.76 -0.40 2.03
C GLN A 10 6.25 0.17 0.70
N PHE A 11 7.17 0.55 -0.20
CA PHE A 11 6.82 1.05 -1.54
C PHE A 11 6.02 0.01 -2.32
N PHE A 12 6.45 -1.25 -2.29
CA PHE A 12 5.77 -2.35 -2.96
C PHE A 12 4.35 -2.56 -2.44
N ILE A 13 4.16 -2.61 -1.11
CA ILE A 13 2.85 -2.81 -0.48
C ILE A 13 1.88 -1.68 -0.84
N VAL A 14 2.33 -0.41 -0.77
CA VAL A 14 1.49 0.74 -1.11
C VAL A 14 1.12 0.75 -2.59
N SER A 15 2.06 0.40 -3.47
CA SER A 15 1.83 0.29 -4.91
C SER A 15 0.81 -0.80 -5.25
N GLU A 16 0.96 -1.99 -4.67
CA GLU A 16 0.01 -3.11 -4.88
C GLU A 16 -1.37 -2.80 -4.30
N PHE A 17 -1.43 -2.11 -3.15
CA PHE A 17 -2.69 -1.66 -2.58
C PHE A 17 -3.43 -0.71 -3.54
N LYS A 18 -2.75 0.31 -4.08
CA LYS A 18 -3.33 1.26 -5.05
C LYS A 18 -3.86 0.52 -6.28
N LYS A 19 -3.06 -0.33 -6.88
CA LYS A 19 -3.43 -1.12 -8.06
C LYS A 19 -4.62 -2.05 -7.80
N SER A 20 -4.60 -2.78 -6.70
CA SER A 20 -5.69 -3.69 -6.32
C SER A 20 -7.00 -2.94 -6.07
N SER A 21 -6.94 -1.79 -5.38
CA SER A 21 -8.11 -0.95 -5.11
C SER A 21 -8.71 -0.38 -6.39
N GLN A 22 -7.87 0.03 -7.35
CA GLN A 22 -8.33 0.52 -8.64
C GLN A 22 -9.06 -0.57 -9.43
N ILE A 23 -8.47 -1.77 -9.57
CA ILE A 23 -9.09 -2.91 -10.25
C ILE A 23 -10.43 -3.27 -9.59
N GLN A 24 -10.48 -3.28 -8.26
CA GLN A 24 -11.71 -3.58 -7.53
C GLN A 24 -12.79 -2.51 -7.78
N SER A 25 -12.40 -1.25 -7.84
CA SER A 25 -13.32 -0.14 -8.15
C SER A 25 -13.88 -0.26 -9.57
N GLU A 26 -13.05 -0.53 -10.57
CA GLU A 26 -13.49 -0.78 -11.95
C GLU A 26 -14.48 -1.95 -12.04
N ASN A 27 -14.21 -3.07 -11.35
CA ASN A 27 -15.12 -4.21 -11.30
C ASN A 27 -16.45 -3.87 -10.63
N ASN A 28 -16.44 -3.12 -9.53
CA ASN A 28 -17.66 -2.67 -8.85
C ASN A 28 -18.49 -1.74 -9.76
N LEU A 29 -17.83 -0.87 -10.53
CA LEU A 29 -18.50 0.02 -11.46
C LEU A 29 -19.13 -0.74 -12.63
N ASN A 30 -18.49 -1.79 -13.14
CA ASN A 30 -19.08 -2.67 -14.13
C ASN A 30 -20.35 -3.37 -13.61
N LEU A 31 -20.31 -3.88 -12.37
CA LEU A 31 -21.49 -4.49 -11.72
C LEU A 31 -22.61 -3.47 -11.51
N LEU A 32 -22.28 -2.25 -11.08
CA LEU A 32 -23.26 -1.17 -10.91
C LEU A 32 -23.90 -0.79 -12.25
N SER A 33 -23.10 -0.64 -13.31
CA SER A 33 -23.60 -0.37 -14.67
C SER A 33 -24.58 -1.44 -15.13
N HIS A 34 -24.23 -2.72 -14.92
CA HIS A 34 -25.13 -3.83 -15.26
C HIS A 34 -26.43 -3.76 -14.45
N SER A 35 -26.37 -3.46 -13.17
CA SER A 35 -27.57 -3.29 -12.32
C SER A 35 -28.46 -2.14 -12.78
N VAL A 36 -27.87 -0.98 -13.11
CA VAL A 36 -28.60 0.17 -13.68
C VAL A 36 -29.28 -0.21 -14.99
N PHE A 37 -28.56 -0.91 -15.87
CA PHE A 37 -29.12 -1.39 -17.13
C PHE A 37 -30.33 -2.31 -16.91
N GLN A 38 -30.22 -3.29 -16.00
CA GLN A 38 -31.35 -4.19 -15.70
C GLN A 38 -32.56 -3.46 -15.12
N THR A 39 -32.32 -2.43 -14.29
CA THR A 39 -33.40 -1.60 -13.73
C THR A 39 -34.12 -0.81 -14.84
N VAL A 40 -33.35 -0.18 -15.73
CA VAL A 40 -33.92 0.56 -16.88
C VAL A 40 -34.64 -0.39 -17.83
N ARG A 41 -34.09 -1.57 -18.10
CA ARG A 41 -34.74 -2.62 -18.92
C ARG A 41 -36.07 -3.10 -18.30
N ALA A 42 -36.12 -3.31 -17.00
CA ALA A 42 -37.35 -3.68 -16.31
C ALA A 42 -38.41 -2.60 -16.46
N ALA A 43 -38.06 -1.32 -16.36
CA ALA A 43 -38.95 -0.21 -16.60
C ALA A 43 -39.44 -0.15 -18.07
N MET A 44 -38.52 -0.41 -19.03
CA MET A 44 -38.89 -0.50 -20.46
C MET A 44 -39.90 -1.62 -20.74
N ASN A 45 -39.73 -2.79 -20.12
CA ASN A 45 -40.63 -3.94 -20.29
C ASN A 45 -42.06 -3.65 -19.75
N LEU A 46 -42.20 -2.71 -18.82
CA LEU A 46 -43.51 -2.27 -18.34
C LEU A 46 -44.18 -1.27 -19.29
N GLY A 47 -43.45 -0.76 -20.29
CA GLY A 47 -43.96 0.22 -21.25
C GLY A 47 -44.28 1.62 -20.65
N ASP A 48 -43.82 1.87 -19.43
CA ASP A 48 -44.07 3.11 -18.70
C ASP A 48 -42.90 4.07 -18.88
N ARG A 49 -43.10 5.07 -19.76
CA ARG A 49 -42.08 6.08 -20.06
C ARG A 49 -41.69 6.90 -18.84
N ALA A 50 -42.67 7.25 -17.98
CA ALA A 50 -42.38 8.03 -16.78
C ALA A 50 -41.49 7.26 -15.81
N LEU A 51 -41.68 5.94 -15.72
CA LEU A 51 -40.84 5.05 -14.92
C LEU A 51 -39.44 4.92 -15.52
N ILE A 52 -39.30 4.85 -16.85
CA ILE A 52 -37.98 4.84 -17.53
C ILE A 52 -37.22 6.14 -17.22
N ASP A 53 -37.84 7.29 -17.43
CA ASP A 53 -37.22 8.58 -17.19
C ASP A 53 -36.84 8.76 -15.72
N LYS A 54 -37.69 8.31 -14.80
CA LYS A 54 -37.39 8.30 -13.36
C LYS A 54 -36.23 7.39 -13.04
N SER A 55 -36.20 6.15 -13.56
CA SER A 55 -35.12 5.20 -13.31
C SER A 55 -33.78 5.72 -13.81
N LEU A 56 -33.73 6.34 -14.96
CA LEU A 56 -32.53 6.98 -15.50
C LEU A 56 -32.07 8.15 -14.63
N LYS A 57 -33.02 8.99 -14.19
CA LYS A 57 -32.70 10.08 -13.29
C LYS A 57 -32.15 9.61 -11.95
N ASP A 58 -32.86 8.69 -11.30
CA ASP A 58 -32.47 8.13 -10.02
C ASP A 58 -31.07 7.46 -10.11
N ALA A 59 -30.81 6.75 -11.21
CA ALA A 59 -29.51 6.16 -11.48
C ALA A 59 -28.42 7.23 -11.71
N GLY A 60 -28.74 8.30 -12.43
CA GLY A 60 -27.80 9.41 -12.67
C GLY A 60 -27.46 10.22 -11.39
N GLU A 61 -28.34 10.20 -10.39
CA GLU A 61 -28.13 10.86 -9.09
C GLU A 61 -27.36 9.98 -8.09
N MET A 62 -27.03 8.73 -8.45
CA MET A 62 -26.24 7.85 -7.58
C MET A 62 -24.83 8.42 -7.36
N LYS A 63 -24.35 8.27 -6.13
CA LYS A 63 -23.04 8.76 -5.72
C LYS A 63 -21.93 8.23 -6.64
N GLY A 64 -21.11 9.13 -7.16
CA GLY A 64 -20.01 8.81 -8.07
C GLY A 64 -20.39 8.89 -9.56
N ILE A 65 -21.67 8.79 -9.93
CA ILE A 65 -22.09 8.99 -11.31
C ILE A 65 -22.10 10.49 -11.60
N LYS A 66 -21.35 10.92 -12.60
CA LYS A 66 -21.31 12.31 -13.07
C LYS A 66 -22.26 12.53 -14.24
N GLU A 67 -22.46 11.51 -15.05
CA GLU A 67 -23.29 11.58 -16.22
C GLU A 67 -23.82 10.18 -16.57
N LEU A 68 -25.09 10.10 -16.92
CA LEU A 68 -25.75 8.91 -17.47
C LEU A 68 -26.64 9.35 -18.64
N LYS A 69 -26.33 8.82 -19.81
CA LYS A 69 -27.10 9.09 -21.04
C LYS A 69 -27.37 7.81 -21.79
N ILE A 70 -28.45 7.76 -22.55
CA ILE A 70 -28.71 6.74 -23.54
C ILE A 70 -28.70 7.40 -24.92
N HIS A 71 -27.76 6.96 -25.77
CA HIS A 71 -27.74 7.35 -27.18
C HIS A 71 -28.57 6.35 -27.97
N GLN A 72 -29.71 6.77 -28.50
CA GLN A 72 -30.63 5.92 -29.22
C GLN A 72 -30.13 5.63 -30.64
N SER A 73 -30.51 4.47 -31.19
CA SER A 73 -30.33 4.13 -32.59
C SER A 73 -31.36 4.90 -33.46
N GLN A 74 -31.07 4.99 -34.76
CA GLN A 74 -32.04 5.59 -35.70
C GLN A 74 -33.39 4.85 -35.67
N ALA A 75 -33.38 3.53 -35.63
CA ALA A 75 -34.60 2.71 -35.56
C ALA A 75 -35.48 3.05 -34.35
N VAL A 76 -34.87 3.31 -33.19
CA VAL A 76 -35.56 3.69 -31.95
C VAL A 76 -36.13 5.11 -32.09
N ILE A 77 -35.35 6.06 -32.62
CA ILE A 77 -35.79 7.44 -32.87
C ILE A 77 -37.01 7.45 -33.75
N ASP A 78 -36.97 6.70 -34.86
CA ASP A 78 -38.08 6.65 -35.85
C ASP A 78 -39.31 5.95 -35.26
N THR A 79 -39.13 4.86 -34.52
CA THR A 79 -40.25 4.08 -33.94
C THR A 79 -41.04 4.87 -32.91
N PHE A 80 -40.36 5.66 -32.07
CA PHE A 80 -41.00 6.36 -30.96
C PHE A 80 -41.16 7.88 -31.20
N GLY A 81 -40.82 8.38 -32.39
CA GLY A 81 -40.89 9.79 -32.71
C GLY A 81 -40.12 10.70 -31.78
N ILE A 82 -38.95 10.22 -31.30
CA ILE A 82 -38.14 10.96 -30.34
C ILE A 82 -37.43 12.10 -31.04
N ASN A 83 -37.54 13.30 -30.50
CA ASN A 83 -36.79 14.44 -31.01
C ASN A 83 -35.35 14.42 -30.48
N ALA A 84 -34.57 13.42 -30.87
CA ALA A 84 -33.18 13.27 -30.54
C ALA A 84 -32.31 13.21 -31.80
N LYS A 85 -31.04 13.64 -31.69
CA LYS A 85 -30.06 13.50 -32.78
C LYS A 85 -29.17 12.31 -32.50
N LEU A 86 -28.74 11.64 -33.56
CA LEU A 86 -27.72 10.63 -33.45
C LEU A 86 -26.45 11.20 -32.82
N SER A 87 -25.80 10.38 -32.01
CA SER A 87 -24.51 10.76 -31.44
C SER A 87 -23.45 10.91 -32.51
N THR A 88 -22.69 11.98 -32.43
CA THR A 88 -21.51 12.24 -33.27
C THR A 88 -20.20 11.88 -32.54
N ASP A 89 -20.29 11.36 -31.30
CA ASP A 89 -19.15 10.91 -30.54
C ASP A 89 -18.59 9.65 -31.16
N ASP A 90 -17.30 9.68 -31.55
CA ASP A 90 -16.63 8.58 -32.24
C ASP A 90 -16.65 7.28 -31.43
N ALA A 91 -16.53 7.37 -30.10
CA ALA A 91 -16.56 6.20 -29.24
C ALA A 91 -17.95 5.56 -29.21
N VAL A 92 -19.00 6.34 -29.16
CA VAL A 92 -20.40 5.87 -29.21
C VAL A 92 -20.70 5.28 -30.58
N VAL A 93 -20.30 5.95 -31.65
CA VAL A 93 -20.50 5.48 -33.05
C VAL A 93 -19.76 4.14 -33.26
N ALA A 94 -18.58 3.96 -32.66
CA ALA A 94 -17.85 2.70 -32.75
C ALA A 94 -18.61 1.53 -32.10
N ILE A 95 -19.34 1.79 -30.98
CA ILE A 95 -20.17 0.76 -30.32
C ILE A 95 -21.36 0.33 -31.20
N PHE A 96 -21.99 1.27 -31.93
CA PHE A 96 -23.05 0.91 -32.87
C PHE A 96 -22.54 0.01 -34.01
N LYS A 97 -21.28 0.18 -34.42
CA LYS A 97 -20.65 -0.66 -35.48
C LYS A 97 -20.15 -2.00 -34.96
N ASN A 98 -19.62 -2.02 -33.76
CA ASN A 98 -19.11 -3.22 -33.09
C ASN A 98 -19.60 -3.22 -31.64
N PRO A 99 -20.70 -3.95 -31.35
CA PRO A 99 -21.42 -3.89 -30.08
C PRO A 99 -20.71 -4.60 -28.93
N VAL A 100 -19.53 -4.11 -28.58
CA VAL A 100 -18.74 -4.59 -27.44
C VAL A 100 -18.66 -3.46 -26.41
N GLN A 101 -18.92 -3.79 -25.14
CA GLN A 101 -18.74 -2.86 -24.03
C GLN A 101 -17.32 -2.29 -24.03
N LYS A 102 -17.21 -0.99 -23.81
CA LYS A 102 -15.92 -0.30 -23.77
C LYS A 102 -15.79 0.55 -22.52
N ASN A 103 -14.69 0.38 -21.83
CA ASN A 103 -14.30 1.18 -20.68
C ASN A 103 -13.19 2.14 -21.13
N LEU A 104 -13.38 3.44 -20.89
CA LEU A 104 -12.44 4.50 -21.25
C LEU A 104 -12.04 5.23 -19.97
N VAL A 105 -10.79 5.10 -19.56
CA VAL A 105 -10.22 5.90 -18.49
C VAL A 105 -9.92 7.28 -19.05
N LEU A 106 -10.46 8.31 -18.40
CA LEU A 106 -10.29 9.71 -18.74
C LEU A 106 -9.54 10.38 -17.59
N ASP A 107 -8.43 10.98 -17.91
CA ASP A 107 -7.61 11.73 -16.95
C ASP A 107 -7.33 13.10 -17.56
N ASP A 108 -8.16 14.06 -17.22
CA ASP A 108 -8.13 15.42 -17.76
C ASP A 108 -8.43 16.47 -16.67
N GLU A 109 -8.56 17.72 -17.04
CA GLU A 109 -8.86 18.84 -16.13
C GLU A 109 -10.14 18.62 -15.27
N LYS A 110 -11.03 17.71 -15.69
CA LYS A 110 -12.25 17.34 -14.96
C LYS A 110 -12.04 16.19 -13.96
N GLY A 111 -10.81 15.76 -13.77
CA GLY A 111 -10.41 14.71 -12.83
C GLY A 111 -10.29 13.33 -13.46
N HIS A 112 -9.97 12.38 -12.60
CA HIS A 112 -9.86 10.97 -12.96
C HIS A 112 -11.25 10.33 -13.03
N ARG A 113 -11.63 9.84 -14.23
CA ARG A 113 -12.98 9.35 -14.51
C ARG A 113 -12.94 8.08 -15.34
N LEU A 114 -13.94 7.23 -15.15
CA LEU A 114 -14.20 6.08 -16.01
C LEU A 114 -15.48 6.35 -16.81
N ARG A 115 -15.39 6.35 -18.14
CA ARG A 115 -16.54 6.36 -19.04
C ARG A 115 -16.79 4.95 -19.54
N LEU A 116 -17.97 4.43 -19.26
CA LEU A 116 -18.41 3.10 -19.63
C LEU A 116 -19.48 3.24 -20.72
N LEU A 117 -19.21 2.64 -21.88
CA LEU A 117 -20.12 2.57 -23.00
C LEU A 117 -20.63 1.14 -23.13
N GLN A 118 -21.93 0.93 -22.86
CA GLN A 118 -22.56 -0.39 -22.91
C GLN A 118 -23.60 -0.44 -24.04
N PRO A 119 -23.46 -1.36 -25.02
CA PRO A 119 -24.47 -1.56 -26.04
C PRO A 119 -25.76 -2.13 -25.44
N LEU A 120 -26.89 -1.60 -25.84
CA LEU A 120 -28.23 -2.09 -25.52
C LEU A 120 -28.69 -2.96 -26.70
N ILE A 121 -28.43 -4.26 -26.60
CA ILE A 121 -28.72 -5.22 -27.67
C ILE A 121 -30.15 -5.72 -27.56
N ALA A 122 -30.91 -5.73 -28.67
CA ALA A 122 -32.26 -6.23 -28.74
C ALA A 122 -32.32 -7.73 -28.46
N GLU A 123 -33.00 -8.11 -27.40
CA GLU A 123 -33.41 -9.48 -27.12
C GLU A 123 -34.87 -9.71 -27.63
N GLN A 124 -35.34 -10.94 -27.56
CA GLN A 124 -36.66 -11.33 -28.10
C GLN A 124 -37.80 -10.49 -27.48
N ASP A 125 -37.76 -10.26 -26.19
CA ASP A 125 -38.77 -9.47 -25.45
C ASP A 125 -38.71 -7.99 -25.77
N CYS A 126 -37.58 -7.45 -26.22
CA CYS A 126 -37.47 -6.05 -26.63
C CYS A 126 -38.27 -5.76 -27.93
N LEU A 127 -38.43 -6.74 -28.78
CA LEU A 127 -39.09 -6.61 -30.10
C LEU A 127 -40.58 -6.34 -30.00
N ALA A 128 -41.20 -6.62 -28.86
CA ALA A 128 -42.63 -6.30 -28.64
C ALA A 128 -42.91 -4.82 -28.73
N CYS A 129 -41.99 -3.98 -28.27
CA CYS A 129 -42.06 -2.52 -28.32
C CYS A 129 -41.21 -1.91 -29.44
N HIS A 130 -40.10 -2.55 -29.79
CA HIS A 130 -39.18 -2.07 -30.82
C HIS A 130 -39.36 -2.80 -32.14
N ALA A 131 -40.59 -2.71 -32.70
CA ALA A 131 -41.03 -3.43 -33.90
C ALA A 131 -40.21 -3.12 -35.18
N GLY A 132 -39.48 -1.98 -35.21
CA GLY A 132 -38.57 -1.63 -36.31
C GLY A 132 -37.17 -2.25 -36.23
N SER A 133 -36.89 -3.11 -35.21
CA SER A 133 -35.59 -3.69 -34.96
C SER A 133 -35.65 -5.21 -35.03
N LYS A 134 -34.50 -5.87 -35.16
CA LYS A 134 -34.37 -7.35 -35.16
C LYS A 134 -33.55 -7.76 -33.91
N GLN A 135 -33.70 -9.00 -33.52
CA GLN A 135 -32.88 -9.60 -32.48
C GLN A 135 -31.38 -9.46 -32.82
N GLY A 136 -30.61 -8.95 -31.90
CA GLY A 136 -29.19 -8.66 -32.07
C GLY A 136 -28.87 -7.24 -32.53
N ASP A 137 -29.86 -6.44 -32.94
CA ASP A 137 -29.65 -5.03 -33.29
C ASP A 137 -29.30 -4.20 -32.03
N VAL A 138 -28.49 -3.17 -32.20
CA VAL A 138 -28.18 -2.21 -31.15
C VAL A 138 -29.26 -1.16 -31.07
N LEU A 139 -30.10 -1.21 -30.04
CA LEU A 139 -31.18 -0.25 -29.80
C LEU A 139 -30.65 1.11 -29.31
N GLY A 140 -29.52 1.08 -28.62
CA GLY A 140 -28.87 2.26 -28.09
C GLY A 140 -27.54 1.92 -27.44
N VAL A 141 -26.87 2.97 -26.96
CA VAL A 141 -25.64 2.86 -26.16
C VAL A 141 -25.87 3.60 -24.85
N MET A 142 -25.76 2.89 -23.75
CA MET A 142 -25.73 3.51 -22.42
C MET A 142 -24.32 4.04 -22.19
N ASP A 143 -24.24 5.35 -21.96
CA ASP A 143 -23.02 6.09 -21.71
C ASP A 143 -23.02 6.57 -20.27
N MET A 144 -22.18 6.02 -19.45
CA MET A 144 -22.11 6.29 -18.03
C MET A 144 -20.69 6.75 -17.65
N THR A 145 -20.62 7.92 -17.01
CA THR A 145 -19.34 8.48 -16.54
C THR A 145 -19.30 8.50 -15.03
N PHE A 146 -18.27 7.85 -14.47
CA PHE A 146 -17.98 7.84 -13.04
C PHE A 146 -16.78 8.72 -12.70
N SER A 147 -16.82 9.39 -11.55
CA SER A 147 -15.65 10.04 -10.97
C SER A 147 -14.96 9.11 -9.99
N PHE A 148 -13.66 9.02 -10.11
CA PHE A 148 -12.80 8.35 -9.12
C PHE A 148 -12.30 9.29 -8.02
N ASP A 149 -12.62 10.60 -8.05
CA ASP A 149 -12.08 11.60 -7.13
C ASP A 149 -12.17 11.19 -5.65
N GLU A 150 -13.34 10.66 -5.22
CA GLU A 150 -13.51 10.20 -3.83
C GLU A 150 -12.73 8.90 -3.55
N ILE A 151 -12.68 8.01 -4.53
CA ILE A 151 -11.95 6.74 -4.42
C ILE A 151 -10.45 7.00 -4.34
N ASP A 152 -9.94 7.87 -5.20
CA ASP A 152 -8.53 8.27 -5.21
C ASP A 152 -8.14 8.97 -3.91
N ALA A 153 -8.96 9.90 -3.42
CA ALA A 153 -8.74 10.53 -2.13
C ALA A 153 -8.72 9.52 -0.96
N TYR A 154 -9.61 8.53 -1.00
CA TYR A 154 -9.62 7.45 -0.01
C TYR A 154 -8.38 6.57 -0.10
N ILE A 155 -7.98 6.17 -1.31
CA ILE A 155 -6.78 5.37 -1.57
C ILE A 155 -5.53 6.10 -1.07
N ASP A 156 -5.43 7.41 -1.37
CA ASP A 156 -4.32 8.23 -0.91
C ASP A 156 -4.30 8.38 0.61
N ALA A 157 -5.45 8.62 1.24
CA ALA A 157 -5.55 8.70 2.69
C ALA A 157 -5.14 7.39 3.39
N VAL A 158 -5.55 6.24 2.85
CA VAL A 158 -5.12 4.92 3.36
C VAL A 158 -3.64 4.69 3.08
N GLY A 159 -3.15 5.06 1.91
CA GLY A 159 -1.73 5.02 1.56
C GLY A 159 -0.87 5.78 2.56
N TRP A 160 -1.23 7.02 2.89
CA TRP A 160 -0.52 7.82 3.90
C TRP A 160 -0.59 7.22 5.30
N LYS A 161 -1.73 6.63 5.71
CA LYS A 161 -1.83 5.90 6.98
C LYS A 161 -0.89 4.69 7.02
N LEU A 162 -0.82 3.92 5.95
CA LEU A 162 0.12 2.79 5.86
C LEU A 162 1.57 3.27 5.96
N VAL A 163 1.95 4.31 5.22
CA VAL A 163 3.28 4.93 5.30
C VAL A 163 3.61 5.35 6.73
N SER A 164 2.68 6.01 7.41
CA SER A 164 2.86 6.49 8.78
C SER A 164 3.05 5.34 9.77
N ILE A 165 2.23 4.30 9.69
CA ILE A 165 2.30 3.12 10.56
C ILE A 165 3.64 2.40 10.36
N PHE A 166 4.04 2.17 9.13
CA PHE A 166 5.31 1.51 8.82
C PHE A 166 6.51 2.33 9.28
N THR A 167 6.50 3.66 9.07
CA THR A 167 7.59 4.55 9.51
C THR A 167 7.71 4.57 11.03
N LEU A 168 6.59 4.65 11.73
CA LEU A 168 6.57 4.58 13.21
C LEU A 168 7.09 3.24 13.73
N SER A 169 6.64 2.15 13.13
CA SER A 169 7.11 0.79 13.46
C SER A 169 8.61 0.66 13.29
N LEU A 170 9.15 1.16 12.16
CA LEU A 170 10.59 1.17 11.91
C LEU A 170 11.37 1.96 12.95
N ALA A 171 10.87 3.14 13.33
CA ALA A 171 11.49 3.96 14.37
C ALA A 171 11.54 3.24 15.71
N ILE A 172 10.43 2.61 16.12
CA ILE A 172 10.36 1.82 17.36
C ILE A 172 11.36 0.68 17.35
N VAL A 173 11.39 -0.11 16.28
CA VAL A 173 12.33 -1.25 16.15
C VAL A 173 13.76 -0.78 16.19
N THR A 174 14.09 0.32 15.50
CA THR A 174 15.45 0.91 15.51
C THR A 174 15.86 1.35 16.91
N ILE A 175 14.98 2.02 17.65
CA ILE A 175 15.24 2.44 19.04
C ILE A 175 15.46 1.23 19.94
N LEU A 176 14.61 0.20 19.83
CA LEU A 176 14.75 -1.04 20.61
C LEU A 176 16.10 -1.72 20.35
N ILE A 177 16.50 -1.85 19.07
CA ILE A 177 17.78 -2.43 18.69
C ILE A 177 18.94 -1.61 19.29
N MET A 178 18.89 -0.27 19.19
CA MET A 178 19.92 0.58 19.78
C MET A 178 20.03 0.41 21.31
N LEU A 179 18.92 0.32 22.02
CA LEU A 179 18.90 0.10 23.47
C LEU A 179 19.49 -1.27 23.84
N ILE A 180 19.12 -2.32 23.10
CA ILE A 180 19.64 -3.67 23.32
C ILE A 180 21.15 -3.69 23.04
N LEU A 181 21.61 -3.17 21.91
CA LEU A 181 23.02 -3.13 21.55
C LEU A 181 23.85 -2.31 22.58
N LYS A 182 23.34 -1.18 23.03
CA LYS A 182 24.01 -0.39 24.08
C LYS A 182 24.13 -1.19 25.38
N LYS A 183 23.08 -1.93 25.77
CA LYS A 183 23.09 -2.71 27.03
C LYS A 183 23.95 -3.97 26.91
N VAL A 184 23.85 -4.69 25.81
CA VAL A 184 24.50 -6.02 25.64
C VAL A 184 25.95 -5.90 25.17
N VAL A 185 26.27 -4.92 24.35
CA VAL A 185 27.61 -4.75 23.77
C VAL A 185 28.30 -3.48 24.28
N GLY A 186 27.64 -2.34 24.16
CA GLY A 186 28.24 -1.04 24.42
C GLY A 186 28.71 -0.88 25.86
N ASN A 187 27.87 -1.19 26.84
CA ASN A 187 28.21 -1.04 28.25
C ASN A 187 29.32 -2.02 28.70
N PRO A 188 29.26 -3.35 28.40
CA PRO A 188 30.37 -4.25 28.71
C PRO A 188 31.70 -3.84 28.07
N LEU A 189 31.68 -3.42 26.81
CA LEU A 189 32.86 -2.96 26.11
C LEU A 189 33.48 -1.71 26.76
N ALA A 190 32.62 -0.74 27.19
CA ALA A 190 33.08 0.44 27.90
C ALA A 190 33.78 0.09 29.22
N ILE A 191 33.26 -0.88 30.01
CA ILE A 191 33.86 -1.38 31.24
C ILE A 191 35.22 -2.03 30.95
N LEU A 192 35.31 -2.87 29.93
CA LEU A 192 36.58 -3.50 29.53
C LEU A 192 37.62 -2.46 29.12
N LEU A 193 37.21 -1.47 28.30
CA LEU A 193 38.09 -0.40 27.85
C LEU A 193 38.63 0.45 29.04
N GLU A 194 37.78 0.78 29.99
CA GLU A 194 38.17 1.50 31.21
C GLU A 194 39.22 0.76 32.01
N ARG A 195 39.04 -0.57 32.22
CA ARG A 195 40.00 -1.42 32.93
C ARG A 195 41.33 -1.54 32.22
N VAL A 196 41.32 -1.75 30.90
CA VAL A 196 42.56 -1.79 30.11
C VAL A 196 43.31 -0.44 30.17
N LYS A 197 42.56 0.67 30.11
CA LYS A 197 43.15 2.01 30.23
C LYS A 197 43.78 2.26 31.59
N ASP A 198 43.14 1.86 32.69
CA ASP A 198 43.67 1.96 34.03
C ASP A 198 45.01 1.17 34.16
N LEU A 199 45.08 -0.04 33.62
CA LEU A 199 46.28 -0.86 33.60
C LEU A 199 47.42 -0.24 32.79
N SER A 200 47.10 0.47 31.69
CA SER A 200 48.12 1.11 30.83
C SER A 200 48.66 2.42 31.39
N GLY A 201 47.92 3.07 32.31
CA GLY A 201 48.27 4.40 32.86
C GLY A 201 49.30 4.42 33.98
N GLY A 202 49.91 3.28 34.35
CA GLY A 202 50.98 3.18 35.31
C GLY A 202 50.59 3.17 36.80
N ASN A 203 49.37 3.60 37.14
CA ASN A 203 48.80 3.56 38.50
C ASN A 203 47.69 2.49 38.63
N GLY A 204 47.71 1.49 37.76
CA GLY A 204 46.66 0.51 37.66
C GLY A 204 46.45 -0.32 38.92
N ASP A 205 45.25 -0.35 39.44
CA ASP A 205 44.85 -1.22 40.53
C ASP A 205 44.79 -2.65 40.07
N LEU A 206 45.88 -3.41 40.32
CA LEU A 206 45.97 -4.85 39.99
C LEU A 206 45.10 -5.73 40.89
N THR A 207 44.42 -5.18 41.92
CA THR A 207 43.49 -5.92 42.77
C THR A 207 42.07 -5.93 42.21
N ALA A 208 41.72 -4.98 41.34
CA ALA A 208 40.44 -4.89 40.72
C ALA A 208 40.21 -5.96 39.64
N ARG A 209 39.00 -6.47 39.53
CA ARG A 209 38.61 -7.49 38.55
C ARG A 209 37.45 -7.00 37.70
N VAL A 210 37.43 -7.42 36.43
CA VAL A 210 36.31 -7.18 35.51
C VAL A 210 35.14 -8.07 35.90
N LYS A 211 34.00 -7.45 36.25
CA LYS A 211 32.77 -8.17 36.62
C LYS A 211 31.79 -8.11 35.45
N ILE A 212 31.92 -8.98 34.46
CA ILE A 212 30.95 -9.17 33.39
C ILE A 212 30.37 -10.57 33.57
N HIS A 213 29.08 -10.65 33.85
CA HIS A 213 28.33 -11.88 33.99
C HIS A 213 27.60 -12.17 32.68
N SER A 214 28.33 -12.64 31.69
CA SER A 214 27.77 -13.07 30.40
C SER A 214 28.42 -14.40 30.00
N ASN A 215 27.65 -15.26 29.34
CA ASN A 215 28.12 -16.54 28.80
C ASN A 215 28.49 -16.46 27.31
N ASP A 216 28.71 -15.23 26.81
CA ASP A 216 29.11 -14.92 25.44
C ASP A 216 30.59 -14.52 25.36
N GLU A 217 31.01 -14.03 24.19
CA GLU A 217 32.40 -13.61 23.92
C GLU A 217 32.84 -12.48 24.86
N MET A 218 31.88 -11.61 25.34
CA MET A 218 32.23 -10.56 26.29
C MET A 218 32.61 -11.13 27.66
N GLY A 219 31.93 -12.17 28.12
CA GLY A 219 32.28 -12.90 29.33
C GLY A 219 33.61 -13.61 29.21
N GLU A 220 33.92 -14.18 28.05
CA GLU A 220 35.20 -14.83 27.78
C GLU A 220 36.36 -13.84 27.77
N ILE A 221 36.19 -12.68 27.12
CA ILE A 221 37.20 -11.60 27.16
C ILE A 221 37.43 -11.11 28.60
N ALA A 222 36.39 -10.91 29.40
CA ALA A 222 36.53 -10.52 30.80
C ALA A 222 37.33 -11.53 31.62
N LYS A 223 37.11 -12.83 31.39
CA LYS A 223 37.87 -13.92 32.05
C LYS A 223 39.35 -13.86 31.69
N TYR A 224 39.68 -13.70 30.41
CA TYR A 224 41.08 -13.62 29.98
C TYR A 224 41.78 -12.35 30.49
N ILE A 225 41.08 -11.21 30.55
CA ILE A 225 41.64 -10.01 31.17
C ILE A 225 41.91 -10.24 32.65
N ASN A 226 41.03 -10.88 33.41
CA ASN A 226 41.25 -11.20 34.81
C ASN A 226 42.45 -12.14 35.01
N ILE A 227 42.63 -13.14 34.17
CA ILE A 227 43.79 -14.05 34.18
C ILE A 227 45.08 -13.24 33.87
N PHE A 228 45.04 -12.33 32.94
CA PHE A 228 46.19 -11.47 32.63
C PHE A 228 46.56 -10.58 33.81
N ILE A 229 45.61 -9.94 34.49
CA ILE A 229 45.83 -9.12 35.69
C ILE A 229 46.46 -9.97 36.79
N GLU A 230 45.97 -11.20 37.03
CA GLU A 230 46.51 -12.12 38.03
C GLU A 230 47.97 -12.48 37.75
N LYS A 231 48.33 -12.76 36.49
CA LYS A 231 49.70 -13.03 36.09
C LYS A 231 50.62 -11.83 36.34
N ILE A 232 50.22 -10.64 35.98
CA ILE A 232 51.00 -9.41 36.23
C ILE A 232 51.19 -9.19 37.73
N GLN A 233 50.15 -9.36 38.53
CA GLN A 233 50.18 -9.26 39.98
C GLN A 233 51.19 -10.26 40.58
N SER A 234 51.18 -11.52 40.15
CA SER A 234 52.11 -12.55 40.59
C SER A 234 53.58 -12.22 40.25
N ILE A 235 53.85 -11.72 39.05
CA ILE A 235 55.18 -11.28 38.61
C ILE A 235 55.73 -10.17 39.52
N ILE A 236 54.90 -9.17 39.81
CA ILE A 236 55.29 -8.02 40.66
C ILE A 236 55.59 -8.52 42.08
N MET A 237 54.74 -9.36 42.68
CA MET A 237 54.94 -9.92 44.02
C MET A 237 56.25 -10.73 44.09
N THR A 238 56.53 -11.60 43.07
CA THR A 238 57.76 -12.36 42.99
C THR A 238 58.99 -11.47 42.86
N SER A 239 58.92 -10.42 42.05
CA SER A 239 60.01 -9.44 41.88
C SER A 239 60.32 -8.68 43.19
N GLN A 240 59.27 -8.29 43.93
CA GLN A 240 59.41 -7.64 45.22
C GLN A 240 60.05 -8.57 46.27
N GLY A 241 59.61 -9.83 46.30
CA GLY A 241 60.21 -10.83 47.20
C GLY A 241 61.69 -11.12 46.90
N ILE A 242 62.11 -11.19 45.62
CA ILE A 242 63.49 -11.32 45.23
C ILE A 242 64.31 -10.10 45.65
N SER A 243 63.82 -8.89 45.47
CA SER A 243 64.44 -7.62 45.85
C SER A 243 64.74 -7.58 47.37
N GLN A 244 63.76 -7.98 48.18
CA GLN A 244 63.90 -8.06 49.63
C GLN A 244 64.93 -9.08 50.08
N ASN A 245 64.98 -10.24 49.44
CA ASN A 245 65.97 -11.30 49.72
C ASN A 245 67.38 -10.85 49.33
N VAL A 246 67.56 -10.13 48.24
CA VAL A 246 68.89 -9.59 47.84
C VAL A 246 69.36 -8.52 48.82
N GLU A 247 68.49 -7.71 49.36
CA GLU A 247 68.83 -6.70 50.37
C GLU A 247 69.27 -7.34 51.70
N GLN A 248 68.60 -8.44 52.11
CA GLN A 248 68.93 -9.19 53.30
C GLN A 248 70.26 -10.02 53.19
N THR A 249 70.65 -10.39 51.97
CA THR A 249 71.88 -11.19 51.76
C THR A 249 73.10 -10.34 51.39
N GLY A 250 72.92 -9.03 51.19
CA GLY A 250 73.96 -8.06 50.84
C GLY A 250 74.59 -7.32 52.04
N GLU A 251 74.01 -7.50 53.26
CA GLU A 251 74.67 -7.12 54.53
C GLU A 251 75.50 -8.24 55.07
#